data_b427e60c37ab2cc2abf6c6b27939b886
#
_entry.id   b427e60c37ab2cc2abf6c6b27939b886
#
_cell.length_a   1.000
_cell.length_b   1.000
_cell.length_c   1.000
_cell.angle_alpha   90.00
_cell.angle_beta   90.00
_cell.angle_gamma   90.00
#
_symmetry.space_group_name_H-M   'P 1'
#
loop_
_entity.id
_entity.type
_entity.pdbx_description
1 polymer ?
#
loop_
_entity_poly.entity_id
_entity_poly.type
_entity_poly.pdbx_seq_one_letter_code
_entity_poly.pdbx_strand_id
1 'polypeptide(L)'
;MSNNDIIVSLDIGTSKVRAIIGEMNNGTFNIIGVGSADSEGIRKGAIVDIDQTVQSIRNAVDHAERMVGIQITEVYVGISGNHIGLQNSHGVVAVSNEDREIGEEDIERVLKAAEVIAVPPEREIIDVVAKQYVVDGLEGIQDPRGMIGVRLEVEATIVTGGKTPIHNLLRCVEKGGLRIKDLVLLPLGAGQLSLSKDEKVMGSVLVDIGAGSTNVAIFQEGTIVATSTLPIGGEFVTNDIAYGLRTLTDQAEKVK
;
A
#
# COMPACT_ATOMS: atom_id res chain seq x y z
N MET A 1 23.82 -16.99 13.54
CA MET A 1 22.98 -16.89 12.33
C MET A 1 22.57 -15.44 12.28
N SER A 2 22.99 -14.70 11.24
CA SER A 2 22.57 -13.32 11.05
C SER A 2 21.03 -13.31 10.97
N ASN A 3 20.42 -12.48 11.81
CA ASN A 3 18.99 -12.26 11.76
C ASN A 3 18.72 -11.45 10.48
N ASN A 4 18.60 -12.13 9.36
CA ASN A 4 18.21 -11.49 8.10
C ASN A 4 16.73 -11.16 8.24
N ASP A 5 16.40 -9.88 8.21
CA ASP A 5 15.01 -9.44 8.29
C ASP A 5 14.27 -9.88 7.03
N ILE A 6 13.45 -10.92 7.17
CA ILE A 6 12.58 -11.39 6.10
C ILE A 6 11.32 -10.55 6.10
N ILE A 7 11.00 -10.01 4.94
CA ILE A 7 9.79 -9.22 4.68
C ILE A 7 8.95 -9.98 3.66
N VAL A 8 7.69 -10.20 3.98
CA VAL A 8 6.76 -10.86 3.07
C VAL A 8 5.63 -9.90 2.73
N SER A 9 5.40 -9.67 1.45
CA SER A 9 4.28 -8.89 0.95
C SER A 9 3.25 -9.78 0.26
N LEU A 10 1.98 -9.44 0.44
CA LEU A 10 0.83 -10.09 -0.17
C LEU A 10 0.04 -9.08 -1.01
N ASP A 11 -0.01 -9.30 -2.31
CA ASP A 11 -0.83 -8.55 -3.26
C ASP A 11 -2.03 -9.41 -3.67
N ILE A 12 -3.24 -8.93 -3.41
CA ILE A 12 -4.49 -9.64 -3.64
C ILE A 12 -5.24 -8.92 -4.77
N GLY A 13 -4.82 -9.22 -6.01
CA GLY A 13 -5.37 -8.63 -7.22
C GLY A 13 -6.57 -9.39 -7.80
N THR A 14 -7.22 -8.82 -8.81
CA THR A 14 -8.41 -9.42 -9.46
C THR A 14 -8.06 -10.69 -10.25
N SER A 15 -6.90 -10.74 -10.91
CA SER A 15 -6.48 -11.89 -11.73
C SER A 15 -5.54 -12.84 -11.00
N LYS A 16 -4.67 -12.32 -10.16
CA LYS A 16 -3.64 -13.08 -9.46
C LYS A 16 -3.54 -12.62 -8.02
N VAL A 17 -3.28 -13.57 -7.12
CA VAL A 17 -2.73 -13.31 -5.80
C VAL A 17 -1.23 -13.61 -5.85
N ARG A 18 -0.41 -12.71 -5.30
CA ARG A 18 1.04 -12.84 -5.25
C ARG A 18 1.57 -12.68 -3.84
N ALA A 19 2.43 -13.61 -3.44
CA ALA A 19 3.23 -13.51 -2.22
C ALA A 19 4.70 -13.33 -2.63
N ILE A 20 5.35 -12.26 -2.15
CA ILE A 20 6.74 -11.96 -2.45
C ILE A 20 7.53 -11.99 -1.16
N ILE A 21 8.59 -12.79 -1.13
CA ILE A 21 9.50 -12.90 0.02
C ILE A 21 10.78 -12.14 -0.32
N GLY A 22 11.11 -11.17 0.50
CA GLY A 22 12.33 -10.40 0.40
C GLY A 22 13.19 -10.56 1.66
N GLU A 23 14.49 -10.41 1.48
CA GLU A 23 15.48 -10.44 2.53
C GLU A 23 16.29 -9.15 2.52
N MET A 24 16.40 -8.51 3.68
CA MET A 24 17.31 -7.37 3.85
C MET A 24 18.70 -7.90 4.23
N ASN A 25 19.67 -7.69 3.36
CA ASN A 25 21.05 -8.11 3.59
C ASN A 25 22.01 -6.95 3.33
N ASN A 26 22.71 -6.51 4.40
CA ASN A 26 23.68 -5.40 4.34
C ASN A 26 23.12 -4.12 3.66
N GLY A 27 21.88 -3.76 3.94
CA GLY A 27 21.23 -2.59 3.37
C GLY A 27 20.72 -2.76 1.93
N THR A 28 20.83 -3.97 1.36
CA THR A 28 20.28 -4.31 0.05
C THR A 28 19.08 -5.24 0.23
N PHE A 29 17.95 -4.87 -0.40
CA PHE A 29 16.75 -5.70 -0.43
C PHE A 29 16.79 -6.65 -1.63
N ASN A 30 16.72 -7.95 -1.36
CA ASN A 30 16.74 -8.99 -2.39
C ASN A 30 15.43 -9.77 -2.37
N ILE A 31 14.80 -9.96 -3.51
CA ILE A 31 13.67 -10.87 -3.65
C ILE A 31 14.23 -12.30 -3.73
N ILE A 32 13.85 -13.15 -2.77
CA ILE A 32 14.31 -14.53 -2.65
C ILE A 32 13.22 -15.55 -3.00
N GLY A 33 11.94 -15.14 -3.00
CA GLY A 33 10.84 -16.01 -3.35
C GLY A 33 9.63 -15.27 -3.88
N VAL A 34 8.93 -15.89 -4.83
CA VAL A 34 7.67 -15.39 -5.38
C VAL A 34 6.68 -16.55 -5.54
N GLY A 35 5.54 -16.44 -4.90
CA GLY A 35 4.41 -17.33 -5.11
C GLY A 35 3.29 -16.61 -5.85
N SER A 36 2.64 -17.29 -6.78
CA SER A 36 1.51 -16.75 -7.53
C SER A 36 0.43 -17.81 -7.69
N ALA A 37 -0.82 -17.40 -7.53
CA ALA A 37 -1.99 -18.22 -7.79
C ALA A 37 -3.04 -17.42 -8.56
N ASP A 38 -3.90 -18.11 -9.29
CA ASP A 38 -5.07 -17.48 -9.89
C ASP A 38 -5.99 -16.95 -8.79
N SER A 39 -6.52 -15.75 -9.00
CA SER A 39 -7.39 -15.11 -8.03
C SER A 39 -8.84 -15.50 -8.31
N GLU A 40 -9.46 -16.11 -7.34
CA GLU A 40 -10.89 -16.40 -7.32
C GLU A 40 -11.55 -15.61 -6.18
N GLY A 41 -12.84 -15.29 -6.35
CA GLY A 41 -13.59 -14.54 -5.33
C GLY A 41 -13.36 -13.04 -5.31
N ILE A 42 -12.64 -12.48 -6.32
CA ILE A 42 -12.41 -11.03 -6.47
C ILE A 42 -12.95 -10.57 -7.83
N ARG A 43 -13.71 -9.48 -7.83
CA ARG A 43 -14.20 -8.84 -9.05
C ARG A 43 -14.00 -7.33 -8.97
N LYS A 44 -13.39 -6.75 -10.01
CA LYS A 44 -13.16 -5.30 -10.13
C LYS A 44 -12.49 -4.70 -8.88
N GLY A 45 -11.52 -5.44 -8.30
CA GLY A 45 -10.81 -5.04 -7.09
C GLY A 45 -11.59 -5.19 -5.78
N ALA A 46 -12.79 -5.82 -5.79
CA ALA A 46 -13.59 -6.04 -4.58
C ALA A 46 -13.74 -7.55 -4.29
N ILE A 47 -13.64 -7.92 -3.02
CA ILE A 47 -13.88 -9.29 -2.57
C ILE A 47 -15.38 -9.57 -2.63
N VAL A 48 -15.78 -10.59 -3.39
CA VAL A 48 -17.16 -11.04 -3.57
C VAL A 48 -17.38 -12.44 -2.98
N ASP A 49 -16.32 -13.22 -2.77
CA ASP A 49 -16.35 -14.53 -2.13
C ASP A 49 -15.11 -14.71 -1.25
N ILE A 50 -15.35 -14.80 0.06
CA ILE A 50 -14.27 -14.89 1.06
C ILE A 50 -13.53 -16.23 0.96
N ASP A 51 -14.26 -17.35 0.82
CA ASP A 51 -13.64 -18.68 0.90
C ASP A 51 -12.81 -18.97 -0.34
N GLN A 52 -13.24 -18.54 -1.53
CA GLN A 52 -12.44 -18.61 -2.76
C GLN A 52 -11.19 -17.73 -2.65
N THR A 53 -11.32 -16.51 -2.12
CA THR A 53 -10.18 -15.60 -1.92
C THR A 53 -9.17 -16.19 -0.93
N VAL A 54 -9.62 -16.79 0.17
CA VAL A 54 -8.76 -17.51 1.14
C VAL A 54 -7.97 -18.63 0.46
N GLN A 55 -8.62 -19.41 -0.41
CA GLN A 55 -7.95 -20.50 -1.11
C GLN A 55 -6.88 -19.96 -2.08
N SER A 56 -7.16 -18.89 -2.80
CA SER A 56 -6.18 -18.23 -3.68
C SER A 56 -4.97 -17.68 -2.89
N ILE A 57 -5.20 -17.10 -1.71
CA ILE A 57 -4.14 -16.64 -0.81
C ILE A 57 -3.26 -17.81 -0.37
N ARG A 58 -3.86 -18.91 0.12
CA ARG A 58 -3.11 -20.11 0.55
C ARG A 58 -2.26 -20.67 -0.57
N ASN A 59 -2.83 -20.80 -1.77
CA ASN A 59 -2.10 -21.32 -2.92
C ASN A 59 -0.88 -20.44 -3.28
N ALA A 60 -1.02 -19.12 -3.25
CA ALA A 60 0.08 -18.20 -3.52
C ALA A 60 1.18 -18.30 -2.44
N VAL A 61 0.77 -18.34 -1.17
CA VAL A 61 1.68 -18.50 -0.03
C VAL A 61 2.43 -19.83 -0.08
N ASP A 62 1.73 -20.94 -0.28
CA ASP A 62 2.31 -22.28 -0.42
C ASP A 62 3.36 -22.33 -1.55
N HIS A 63 3.11 -21.65 -2.68
CA HIS A 63 4.07 -21.56 -3.77
C HIS A 63 5.34 -20.79 -3.36
N ALA A 64 5.19 -19.66 -2.65
CA ALA A 64 6.33 -18.87 -2.17
C ALA A 64 7.15 -19.64 -1.12
N GLU A 65 6.47 -20.29 -0.16
CA GLU A 65 7.11 -21.13 0.88
C GLU A 65 7.93 -22.28 0.29
N ARG A 66 7.38 -22.98 -0.70
CA ARG A 66 8.09 -24.08 -1.39
C ARG A 66 9.32 -23.60 -2.14
N MET A 67 9.31 -22.38 -2.66
CA MET A 67 10.43 -21.82 -3.41
C MET A 67 11.63 -21.55 -2.50
N VAL A 68 11.39 -21.08 -1.27
CA VAL A 68 12.45 -20.63 -0.33
C VAL A 68 12.71 -21.67 0.78
N GLY A 69 11.74 -22.54 1.07
CA GLY A 69 11.82 -23.52 2.15
C GLY A 69 11.59 -22.95 3.54
N ILE A 70 10.90 -21.81 3.64
CA ILE A 70 10.53 -21.16 4.92
C ILE A 70 9.02 -21.15 5.08
N GLN A 71 8.55 -21.06 6.34
CA GLN A 71 7.14 -20.86 6.65
C GLN A 71 6.83 -19.38 6.80
N ILE A 72 5.77 -18.91 6.12
CA ILE A 72 5.27 -17.54 6.20
C ILE A 72 4.22 -17.47 7.32
N THR A 73 4.46 -16.62 8.31
CA THR A 73 3.51 -16.42 9.42
C THR A 73 2.95 -15.01 9.47
N GLU A 74 3.65 -14.05 8.84
CA GLU A 74 3.33 -12.63 8.91
C GLU A 74 3.55 -11.98 7.55
N VAL A 75 2.65 -11.06 7.17
CA VAL A 75 2.68 -10.40 5.86
C VAL A 75 2.34 -8.92 5.94
N TYR A 76 2.94 -8.11 5.06
CA TYR A 76 2.43 -6.82 4.68
C TYR A 76 1.39 -7.00 3.57
N VAL A 77 0.24 -6.36 3.69
CA VAL A 77 -0.85 -6.52 2.73
C VAL A 77 -1.04 -5.26 1.91
N GLY A 78 -0.98 -5.41 0.59
CA GLY A 78 -1.27 -4.32 -0.34
C GLY A 78 -2.75 -4.00 -0.37
N ILE A 79 -3.08 -2.70 -0.34
CA ILE A 79 -4.46 -2.21 -0.40
C ILE A 79 -4.61 -1.12 -1.47
N SER A 80 -5.67 -1.22 -2.25
CA SER A 80 -6.13 -0.20 -3.20
C SER A 80 -7.63 -0.34 -3.40
N GLY A 81 -8.26 0.60 -4.07
CA GLY A 81 -9.69 0.52 -4.38
C GLY A 81 -10.39 1.87 -4.26
N ASN A 82 -11.62 1.93 -4.75
CA ASN A 82 -12.46 3.13 -4.73
C ASN A 82 -12.90 3.57 -3.33
N HIS A 83 -12.67 2.71 -2.32
CA HIS A 83 -12.95 2.99 -0.93
C HIS A 83 -11.81 3.75 -0.23
N ILE A 84 -10.65 3.91 -0.88
CA ILE A 84 -9.52 4.69 -0.38
C ILE A 84 -9.78 6.18 -0.59
N GLY A 85 -9.45 7.00 0.39
CA GLY A 85 -9.50 8.46 0.32
C GLY A 85 -8.29 9.07 0.98
N LEU A 86 -7.89 10.23 0.48
CA LEU A 86 -6.80 11.03 1.03
C LEU A 86 -7.36 12.33 1.58
N GLN A 87 -6.86 12.75 2.74
CA GLN A 87 -7.23 14.00 3.39
C GLN A 87 -5.98 14.68 3.95
N ASN A 88 -5.80 15.96 3.67
CA ASN A 88 -4.72 16.72 4.26
C ASN A 88 -4.99 16.99 5.74
N SER A 89 -3.95 16.87 6.55
CA SER A 89 -3.99 17.17 7.97
C SER A 89 -2.70 17.87 8.42
N HIS A 90 -2.78 18.50 9.58
CA HIS A 90 -1.69 19.22 10.20
C HIS A 90 -1.62 18.84 11.67
N GLY A 91 -0.46 18.38 12.11
CA GLY A 91 -0.19 18.07 13.51
C GLY A 91 0.79 19.06 14.11
N VAL A 92 0.65 19.36 15.40
CA VAL A 92 1.55 20.26 16.14
C VAL A 92 1.81 19.70 17.52
N VAL A 93 3.07 19.65 17.93
CA VAL A 93 3.48 19.30 19.29
C VAL A 93 4.61 20.20 19.79
N ALA A 94 4.73 20.33 21.10
CA ALA A 94 5.93 20.88 21.70
C ALA A 94 7.00 19.78 21.81
N VAL A 95 8.25 20.12 21.53
CA VAL A 95 9.40 19.22 21.74
C VAL A 95 9.58 19.02 23.24
N SER A 96 9.61 17.74 23.67
CA SER A 96 9.55 17.39 25.10
C SER A 96 10.92 17.21 25.75
N ASN A 97 11.98 17.08 24.96
CA ASN A 97 13.33 16.82 25.44
C ASN A 97 13.93 18.06 26.15
N GLU A 98 14.68 17.86 27.22
CA GLU A 98 15.32 18.95 27.98
C GLU A 98 16.29 19.76 27.11
N ASP A 99 17.03 19.08 26.22
CA ASP A 99 17.95 19.67 25.25
C ASP A 99 17.25 20.23 24.01
N ARG A 100 15.92 20.09 23.92
CA ARG A 100 15.10 20.49 22.77
C ARG A 100 15.53 19.86 21.45
N GLU A 101 16.26 18.75 21.49
CA GLU A 101 16.59 17.96 20.32
C GLU A 101 15.40 17.08 19.95
N ILE A 102 14.97 17.17 18.69
CA ILE A 102 13.83 16.41 18.16
C ILE A 102 14.24 14.94 17.99
N GLY A 103 13.56 14.06 18.70
CA GLY A 103 13.73 12.62 18.63
C GLY A 103 12.60 11.89 17.92
N GLU A 104 12.72 10.56 17.84
CA GLU A 104 11.69 9.69 17.26
C GLU A 104 10.33 9.83 17.97
N GLU A 105 10.34 9.95 19.30
CA GLU A 105 9.12 10.13 20.09
C GLU A 105 8.36 11.41 19.75
N ASP A 106 9.07 12.49 19.40
CA ASP A 106 8.43 13.74 18.98
C ASP A 106 7.79 13.60 17.59
N ILE A 107 8.46 12.85 16.68
CA ILE A 107 7.93 12.52 15.36
C ILE A 107 6.67 11.67 15.48
N GLU A 108 6.70 10.62 16.28
CA GLU A 108 5.51 9.79 16.53
C GLU A 108 4.36 10.61 17.11
N ARG A 109 4.64 11.49 18.07
CA ARG A 109 3.62 12.36 18.68
C ARG A 109 3.02 13.34 17.70
N VAL A 110 3.84 13.98 16.84
CA VAL A 110 3.32 14.94 15.86
C VAL A 110 2.51 14.27 14.76
N LEU A 111 2.91 13.08 14.31
CA LEU A 111 2.11 12.26 13.38
C LEU A 111 0.78 11.85 14.00
N LYS A 112 0.81 11.40 15.27
CA LYS A 112 -0.41 11.06 16.01
C LYS A 112 -1.32 12.28 16.25
N ALA A 113 -0.75 13.47 16.43
CA ALA A 113 -1.53 14.70 16.50
C ALA A 113 -2.23 15.01 15.16
N ALA A 114 -1.60 14.69 14.02
CA ALA A 114 -2.20 14.83 12.70
C ALA A 114 -3.36 13.84 12.44
N GLU A 115 -3.42 12.70 13.15
CA GLU A 115 -4.53 11.75 13.06
C GLU A 115 -5.85 12.27 13.67
N VAL A 116 -5.80 13.35 14.44
CA VAL A 116 -6.98 13.91 15.11
C VAL A 116 -7.83 14.69 14.09
N ILE A 117 -8.51 13.95 13.22
CA ILE A 117 -9.42 14.46 12.20
C ILE A 117 -10.80 13.84 12.34
N ALA A 118 -11.81 14.52 11.80
CA ALA A 118 -13.16 13.94 11.71
C ALA A 118 -13.20 12.90 10.59
N VAL A 119 -13.27 11.62 10.97
CA VAL A 119 -13.43 10.50 10.03
C VAL A 119 -14.87 9.99 10.12
N PRO A 120 -15.59 9.84 8.98
CA PRO A 120 -16.92 9.23 8.98
C PRO A 120 -16.94 7.85 9.66
N PRO A 121 -18.03 7.45 10.34
CA PRO A 121 -18.09 6.19 11.10
C PRO A 121 -17.81 4.92 10.26
N GLU A 122 -18.11 4.96 8.96
CA GLU A 122 -17.90 3.88 8.00
C GLU A 122 -16.47 3.81 7.44
N ARG A 123 -15.60 4.75 7.84
CA ARG A 123 -14.21 4.81 7.42
C ARG A 123 -13.27 4.64 8.61
N GLU A 124 -12.03 4.31 8.33
CA GLU A 124 -10.93 4.25 9.30
C GLU A 124 -9.64 4.80 8.68
N ILE A 125 -8.73 5.26 9.52
CA ILE A 125 -7.39 5.67 9.12
C ILE A 125 -6.57 4.41 8.87
N ILE A 126 -5.89 4.37 7.72
CA ILE A 126 -5.00 3.29 7.31
C ILE A 126 -3.55 3.69 7.56
N ASP A 127 -3.21 4.94 7.21
CA ASP A 127 -1.82 5.40 7.24
C ASP A 127 -1.77 6.93 7.33
N VAL A 128 -0.63 7.46 7.80
CA VAL A 128 -0.32 8.89 7.88
C VAL A 128 0.99 9.14 7.15
N VAL A 129 0.92 9.76 5.99
CA VAL A 129 2.07 10.05 5.14
C VAL A 129 2.52 11.48 5.37
N ALA A 130 3.67 11.67 6.03
CA ALA A 130 4.27 12.99 6.21
C ALA A 130 4.64 13.58 4.84
N LYS A 131 4.33 14.86 4.63
CA LYS A 131 4.75 15.65 3.47
C LYS A 131 6.00 16.44 3.77
N GLN A 132 5.94 17.21 4.84
CA GLN A 132 7.05 17.98 5.37
C GLN A 132 6.85 18.23 6.86
N TYR A 133 7.95 18.52 7.51
CA TYR A 133 7.95 19.02 8.88
C TYR A 133 8.28 20.51 8.91
N VAL A 134 7.82 21.15 9.99
CA VAL A 134 8.10 22.56 10.28
C VAL A 134 8.66 22.63 11.70
N VAL A 135 9.85 23.24 11.87
CA VAL A 135 10.49 23.42 13.18
C VAL A 135 10.59 24.91 13.46
N ASP A 136 9.92 25.40 14.51
CA ASP A 136 9.88 26.81 14.91
C ASP A 136 9.56 27.76 13.75
N GLY A 137 8.70 27.33 12.80
CA GLY A 137 8.30 28.11 11.62
C GLY A 137 9.22 27.94 10.40
N LEU A 138 10.27 27.15 10.47
CA LEU A 138 11.08 26.78 9.31
C LEU A 138 10.45 25.61 8.58
N GLU A 139 9.94 25.84 7.38
CA GLU A 139 9.26 24.86 6.52
C GLU A 139 10.23 24.06 5.63
N GLY A 140 9.73 23.01 4.96
CA GLY A 140 10.45 22.24 3.96
C GLY A 140 11.39 21.17 4.53
N ILE A 141 11.29 20.87 5.82
CA ILE A 141 12.13 19.87 6.47
C ILE A 141 11.59 18.48 6.16
N GLN A 142 12.43 17.60 5.61
CA GLN A 142 12.06 16.22 5.28
C GLN A 142 12.30 15.27 6.46
N ASP A 143 13.35 15.51 7.24
CA ASP A 143 13.69 14.75 8.44
C ASP A 143 14.14 15.71 9.55
N PRO A 144 13.34 15.92 10.60
CA PRO A 144 13.65 16.85 11.67
C PRO A 144 14.53 16.25 12.78
N ARG A 145 14.88 14.96 12.72
CA ARG A 145 15.67 14.28 13.76
C ARG A 145 17.02 14.94 13.98
N GLY A 146 17.37 15.17 15.24
CA GLY A 146 18.61 15.84 15.64
C GLY A 146 18.58 17.37 15.50
N MET A 147 17.49 17.97 14.99
CA MET A 147 17.32 19.41 14.99
C MET A 147 16.90 19.90 16.38
N ILE A 148 17.33 21.11 16.74
CA ILE A 148 16.91 21.78 17.97
C ILE A 148 15.72 22.68 17.67
N GLY A 149 14.65 22.55 18.47
CA GLY A 149 13.45 23.37 18.31
C GLY A 149 12.51 23.24 19.52
N VAL A 150 11.59 24.17 19.64
CA VAL A 150 10.57 24.19 20.70
C VAL A 150 9.25 23.61 20.19
N ARG A 151 8.94 23.83 18.92
CA ARG A 151 7.68 23.45 18.28
C ARG A 151 7.96 22.64 17.02
N LEU A 152 7.42 21.43 16.98
CA LEU A 152 7.44 20.56 15.82
C LEU A 152 6.04 20.49 15.24
N GLU A 153 5.93 20.69 13.91
CA GLU A 153 4.70 20.53 13.15
C GLU A 153 4.92 19.55 12.01
N VAL A 154 3.87 18.91 11.58
CA VAL A 154 3.85 18.06 10.38
C VAL A 154 2.68 18.44 9.49
N GLU A 155 2.93 18.63 8.22
CA GLU A 155 1.92 18.56 7.18
C GLU A 155 1.87 17.12 6.68
N ALA A 156 0.70 16.51 6.72
CA ALA A 156 0.53 15.08 6.39
C ALA A 156 -0.67 14.84 5.49
N THR A 157 -0.62 13.74 4.75
CA THR A 157 -1.76 13.14 4.08
C THR A 157 -2.25 11.96 4.90
N ILE A 158 -3.48 12.04 5.40
CA ILE A 158 -4.15 10.93 6.07
C ILE A 158 -4.78 10.04 5.00
N VAL A 159 -4.38 8.77 4.99
CA VAL A 159 -4.98 7.74 4.14
C VAL A 159 -6.13 7.11 4.91
N THR A 160 -7.33 7.19 4.37
CA THR A 160 -8.51 6.57 4.96
C THR A 160 -9.09 5.52 4.02
N GLY A 161 -9.75 4.51 4.58
CA GLY A 161 -10.43 3.49 3.80
C GLY A 161 -11.79 3.12 4.37
N GLY A 162 -12.66 2.56 3.54
CA GLY A 162 -13.94 2.01 3.97
C GLY A 162 -13.73 0.78 4.86
N LYS A 163 -14.33 0.75 6.05
CA LYS A 163 -14.17 -0.36 7.01
C LYS A 163 -14.57 -1.72 6.44
N THR A 164 -15.69 -1.80 5.75
CA THR A 164 -16.19 -3.09 5.22
C THR A 164 -15.22 -3.73 4.23
N PRO A 165 -14.72 -3.04 3.18
CA PRO A 165 -13.71 -3.60 2.28
C PRO A 165 -12.43 -4.01 3.00
N ILE A 166 -11.93 -3.16 3.91
CA ILE A 166 -10.72 -3.44 4.69
C ILE A 166 -10.91 -4.69 5.53
N HIS A 167 -11.96 -4.74 6.36
CA HIS A 167 -12.20 -5.87 7.25
C HIS A 167 -12.44 -7.19 6.48
N ASN A 168 -13.05 -7.15 5.29
CA ASN A 168 -13.16 -8.34 4.44
C ASN A 168 -11.78 -8.82 3.95
N LEU A 169 -10.91 -7.88 3.56
CA LEU A 169 -9.53 -8.19 3.16
C LEU A 169 -8.75 -8.81 4.32
N LEU A 170 -8.74 -8.15 5.48
CA LEU A 170 -8.07 -8.64 6.69
C LEU A 170 -8.56 -10.04 7.07
N ARG A 171 -9.88 -10.25 7.06
CA ARG A 171 -10.50 -11.55 7.36
C ARG A 171 -10.06 -12.66 6.38
N CYS A 172 -9.89 -12.35 5.10
CA CYS A 172 -9.37 -13.33 4.14
C CYS A 172 -7.94 -13.73 4.46
N VAL A 173 -7.07 -12.76 4.78
CA VAL A 173 -5.66 -13.01 5.13
C VAL A 173 -5.55 -13.82 6.42
N GLU A 174 -6.28 -13.45 7.48
CA GLU A 174 -6.31 -14.16 8.77
C GLU A 174 -6.86 -15.58 8.63
N LYS A 175 -7.96 -15.78 7.89
CA LYS A 175 -8.48 -17.12 7.57
C LYS A 175 -7.50 -17.93 6.70
N GLY A 176 -6.63 -17.26 5.95
CA GLY A 176 -5.50 -17.86 5.24
C GLY A 176 -4.46 -18.48 6.17
N GLY A 177 -4.46 -18.10 7.46
CA GLY A 177 -3.52 -18.53 8.49
C GLY A 177 -2.36 -17.56 8.69
N LEU A 178 -2.47 -16.34 8.20
CA LEU A 178 -1.42 -15.31 8.23
C LEU A 178 -1.76 -14.20 9.23
N ARG A 179 -0.74 -13.70 9.91
CA ARG A 179 -0.83 -12.47 10.71
C ARG A 179 -0.51 -11.27 9.81
N ILE A 180 -1.29 -10.23 9.93
CA ILE A 180 -1.06 -8.99 9.20
C ILE A 180 -0.13 -8.12 10.04
N LYS A 181 1.00 -7.74 9.45
CA LYS A 181 1.95 -6.83 10.07
C LYS A 181 1.51 -5.39 9.86
N ASP A 182 1.17 -5.05 8.62
CA ASP A 182 0.68 -3.72 8.27
C ASP A 182 -0.03 -3.73 6.92
N LEU A 183 -0.78 -2.63 6.63
CA LEU A 183 -1.40 -2.35 5.35
C LEU A 183 -0.55 -1.35 4.56
N VAL A 184 -0.33 -1.62 3.29
CA VAL A 184 0.46 -0.75 2.41
C VAL A 184 -0.41 -0.23 1.27
N LEU A 185 -0.53 1.08 1.14
CA LEU A 185 -1.23 1.69 0.00
C LEU A 185 -0.46 1.40 -1.30
N LEU A 186 -1.01 0.52 -2.15
CA LEU A 186 -0.35 0.07 -3.39
C LEU A 186 0.09 1.21 -4.31
N PRO A 187 -0.74 2.24 -4.60
CA PRO A 187 -0.30 3.38 -5.41
C PRO A 187 0.90 4.15 -4.81
N LEU A 188 1.01 4.21 -3.47
CA LEU A 188 2.16 4.84 -2.82
C LEU A 188 3.43 3.99 -3.00
N GLY A 189 3.34 2.68 -2.74
CA GLY A 189 4.45 1.75 -2.94
C GLY A 189 4.93 1.70 -4.40
N ALA A 190 4.00 1.64 -5.35
CA ALA A 190 4.31 1.68 -6.77
C ALA A 190 5.01 2.99 -7.18
N GLY A 191 4.55 4.13 -6.65
CA GLY A 191 5.19 5.43 -6.88
C GLY A 191 6.59 5.54 -6.30
N GLN A 192 6.86 4.86 -5.18
CA GLN A 192 8.22 4.85 -4.60
C GLN A 192 9.22 4.10 -5.48
N LEU A 193 8.77 3.06 -6.18
CA LEU A 193 9.63 2.23 -7.04
C LEU A 193 9.73 2.76 -8.48
N SER A 194 8.67 3.39 -9.00
CA SER A 194 8.55 3.74 -10.42
C SER A 194 8.89 5.19 -10.74
N LEU A 195 8.80 6.09 -9.76
CA LEU A 195 9.04 7.52 -9.95
C LEU A 195 10.32 7.97 -9.25
N SER A 196 11.13 8.75 -9.93
CA SER A 196 12.27 9.45 -9.33
C SER A 196 11.80 10.53 -8.35
N LYS A 197 12.72 11.01 -7.50
CA LYS A 197 12.43 12.13 -6.58
C LYS A 197 11.96 13.38 -7.33
N ASP A 198 12.63 13.71 -8.43
CA ASP A 198 12.33 14.91 -9.21
C ASP A 198 10.95 14.82 -9.87
N GLU A 199 10.57 13.66 -10.41
CA GLU A 199 9.24 13.44 -10.98
C GLU A 199 8.14 13.60 -9.92
N LYS A 200 8.36 13.10 -8.69
CA LYS A 200 7.41 13.28 -7.58
C LYS A 200 7.30 14.74 -7.15
N VAL A 201 8.40 15.51 -7.18
CA VAL A 201 8.40 16.93 -6.80
C VAL A 201 7.74 17.78 -7.89
N MET A 202 8.09 17.55 -9.17
CA MET A 202 7.58 18.35 -10.29
C MET A 202 6.10 18.08 -10.60
N GLY A 203 5.58 16.96 -10.16
CA GLY A 203 4.21 16.50 -10.43
C GLY A 203 4.16 15.40 -11.47
N SER A 204 3.64 14.25 -11.07
CA SER A 204 3.49 13.06 -11.92
C SER A 204 2.18 12.36 -11.66
N VAL A 205 1.67 11.72 -12.70
CA VAL A 205 0.51 10.83 -12.61
C VAL A 205 0.97 9.39 -12.85
N LEU A 206 0.79 8.55 -11.85
CA LEU A 206 1.01 7.11 -11.95
C LEU A 206 -0.32 6.44 -12.29
N VAL A 207 -0.33 5.64 -13.35
CA VAL A 207 -1.49 4.84 -13.77
C VAL A 207 -1.09 3.37 -13.71
N ASP A 208 -1.74 2.62 -12.84
CA ASP A 208 -1.57 1.17 -12.69
C ASP A 208 -2.81 0.45 -13.24
N ILE A 209 -2.65 -0.19 -14.40
CA ILE A 209 -3.73 -0.87 -15.11
C ILE A 209 -3.68 -2.35 -14.74
N GLY A 210 -4.52 -2.75 -13.77
CA GLY A 210 -4.71 -4.13 -13.39
C GLY A 210 -5.68 -4.89 -14.31
N ALA A 211 -6.03 -6.12 -13.92
CA ALA A 211 -7.00 -6.93 -14.67
C ALA A 211 -8.43 -6.37 -14.56
N GLY A 212 -8.91 -6.12 -13.35
CA GLY A 212 -10.30 -5.70 -13.11
C GLY A 212 -10.45 -4.24 -12.70
N SER A 213 -9.37 -3.53 -12.39
CA SER A 213 -9.38 -2.12 -11.99
C SER A 213 -8.14 -1.38 -12.47
N THR A 214 -8.25 -0.07 -12.56
CA THR A 214 -7.14 0.85 -12.86
C THR A 214 -7.02 1.84 -11.70
N ASN A 215 -5.84 1.87 -11.08
CA ASN A 215 -5.51 2.82 -10.04
C ASN A 215 -4.78 4.02 -10.63
N VAL A 216 -5.17 5.22 -10.24
CA VAL A 216 -4.52 6.47 -10.62
C VAL A 216 -4.05 7.16 -9.35
N ALA A 217 -2.79 7.54 -9.32
CA ALA A 217 -2.21 8.32 -8.22
C ALA A 217 -1.52 9.56 -8.75
N ILE A 218 -1.71 10.69 -8.08
CA ILE A 218 -1.07 11.96 -8.41
C ILE A 218 -0.04 12.24 -7.32
N PHE A 219 1.19 12.47 -7.76
CA PHE A 219 2.30 12.89 -6.90
C PHE A 219 2.63 14.35 -7.19
N GLN A 220 2.86 15.12 -6.16
CA GLN A 220 3.30 16.52 -6.22
C GLN A 220 4.04 16.85 -4.94
N GLU A 221 5.05 17.74 -5.01
CA GLU A 221 5.86 18.14 -3.86
C GLU A 221 6.48 16.93 -3.10
N GLY A 222 6.83 15.89 -3.85
CA GLY A 222 7.48 14.69 -3.31
C GLY A 222 6.53 13.63 -2.71
N THR A 223 5.23 13.90 -2.62
CA THR A 223 4.26 13.01 -1.95
C THR A 223 3.02 12.75 -2.80
N ILE A 224 2.21 11.76 -2.40
CA ILE A 224 0.91 11.48 -3.00
C ILE A 224 -0.12 12.52 -2.52
N VAL A 225 -0.78 13.18 -3.48
CA VAL A 225 -1.80 14.21 -3.20
C VAL A 225 -3.22 13.76 -3.54
N ALA A 226 -3.38 12.81 -4.46
CA ALA A 226 -4.67 12.24 -4.80
C ALA A 226 -4.53 10.80 -5.27
N THR A 227 -5.56 10.00 -5.03
CA THR A 227 -5.70 8.64 -5.59
C THR A 227 -7.14 8.39 -5.97
N SER A 228 -7.33 7.60 -7.03
CA SER A 228 -8.65 7.16 -7.49
C SER A 228 -8.52 5.77 -8.11
N THR A 229 -9.58 4.99 -8.03
CA THR A 229 -9.65 3.67 -8.65
C THR A 229 -10.87 3.59 -9.56
N LEU A 230 -10.62 3.23 -10.82
CA LEU A 230 -11.66 2.94 -11.81
C LEU A 230 -11.91 1.42 -11.83
N PRO A 231 -13.15 0.94 -11.75
CA PRO A 231 -13.47 -0.49 -11.81
C PRO A 231 -13.46 -1.03 -13.26
N ILE A 232 -12.43 -0.65 -14.01
CA ILE A 232 -12.15 -1.03 -15.39
C ILE A 232 -10.68 -1.37 -15.49
N GLY A 233 -10.36 -2.51 -16.10
CA GLY A 233 -8.98 -2.96 -16.28
C GLY A 233 -8.82 -3.76 -17.58
N GLY A 234 -7.70 -4.46 -17.72
CA GLY A 234 -7.34 -5.21 -18.91
C GLY A 234 -8.30 -6.31 -19.31
N GLU A 235 -9.08 -6.87 -18.38
CA GLU A 235 -10.12 -7.86 -18.66
C GLU A 235 -11.24 -7.30 -19.59
N PHE A 236 -11.52 -6.01 -19.50
CA PHE A 236 -12.51 -5.39 -20.40
C PHE A 236 -12.03 -5.44 -21.85
N VAL A 237 -10.75 -5.14 -22.10
CA VAL A 237 -10.15 -5.25 -23.44
C VAL A 237 -10.19 -6.70 -23.91
N THR A 238 -9.84 -7.66 -23.06
CA THR A 238 -9.90 -9.09 -23.38
C THR A 238 -11.30 -9.52 -23.75
N ASN A 239 -12.31 -9.10 -22.99
CA ASN A 239 -13.70 -9.43 -23.23
C ASN A 239 -14.21 -8.80 -24.53
N ASP A 240 -13.84 -7.56 -24.84
CA ASP A 240 -14.21 -6.89 -26.09
C ASP A 240 -13.60 -7.61 -27.29
N ILE A 241 -12.33 -8.07 -27.21
CA ILE A 241 -11.68 -8.88 -28.24
C ILE A 241 -12.41 -10.23 -28.38
N ALA A 242 -12.70 -10.90 -27.27
CA ALA A 242 -13.40 -12.19 -27.27
C ALA A 242 -14.78 -12.07 -27.97
N TYR A 243 -15.52 -11.02 -27.65
CA TYR A 243 -16.82 -10.75 -28.25
C TYR A 243 -16.72 -10.40 -29.74
N GLY A 244 -15.81 -9.47 -30.09
CA GLY A 244 -15.62 -9.00 -31.45
C GLY A 244 -15.12 -10.10 -32.42
N LEU A 245 -14.19 -10.93 -31.94
CA LEU A 245 -13.64 -12.04 -32.73
C LEU A 245 -14.42 -13.37 -32.57
N ARG A 246 -15.42 -13.40 -31.68
CA ARG A 246 -16.19 -14.61 -31.32
C ARG A 246 -15.30 -15.77 -30.93
N THR A 247 -14.31 -15.50 -30.07
CA THR A 247 -13.32 -16.46 -29.59
C THR A 247 -13.43 -16.64 -28.07
N LEU A 248 -12.72 -17.64 -27.54
CA LEU A 248 -12.62 -17.85 -26.08
C LEU A 248 -11.78 -16.76 -25.44
N THR A 249 -12.07 -16.44 -24.20
CA THR A 249 -11.35 -15.40 -23.40
C THR A 249 -9.84 -15.66 -23.35
N ASP A 250 -9.44 -16.93 -23.18
CA ASP A 250 -8.01 -17.31 -23.14
C ASP A 250 -7.29 -17.02 -24.47
N GLN A 251 -8.00 -17.17 -25.61
CA GLN A 251 -7.44 -16.83 -26.93
C GLN A 251 -7.42 -15.33 -27.13
N ALA A 252 -8.45 -14.63 -26.68
CA ALA A 252 -8.50 -13.18 -26.71
C ALA A 252 -7.38 -12.53 -25.88
N GLU A 253 -7.06 -13.10 -24.71
CA GLU A 253 -5.95 -12.65 -23.87
C GLU A 253 -4.59 -12.75 -24.57
N LYS A 254 -4.39 -13.80 -25.38
CA LYS A 254 -3.16 -13.96 -26.19
C LYS A 254 -3.07 -12.99 -27.37
N VAL A 255 -4.21 -12.50 -27.86
CA VAL A 255 -4.29 -11.54 -28.97
C VAL A 255 -4.08 -10.10 -28.48
N LYS A 256 -4.53 -9.82 -27.24
CA LYS A 256 -4.30 -8.53 -26.57
C LYS A 256 -2.83 -8.24 -26.34
#